data_e84955fcec151920b8d81a5b9d54af7c
#
_entry.id   e84955fcec151920b8d81a5b9d54af7c
#
_cell.length_a   1.000
_cell.length_b   1.000
_cell.length_c   1.000
_cell.angle_alpha   90.00
_cell.angle_beta   90.00
_cell.angle_gamma   90.00
#
_symmetry.space_group_name_H-M   'P 1'
#
loop_
_entity.id
_entity.type
_entity.pdbx_description
1 polymer ?
#
loop_
_entity_poly.entity_id
_entity_poly.type
_entity_poly.pdbx_seq_one_letter_code
_entity_poly.pdbx_strand_id
1 'polypeptide(L)'
;MSANSYSRVGSANAYDVARSNLMGRQTALANLQEGLTSGKRVTRASDDPTAAAQAERALNRISRIQSDQRALESQRTSITQAEGTLGDVSDALQSARDLVISAGSSTTTPAQRQIIAGQLSALRDQMLNLANTKDTNGQPLFGSLASALAPFTGPQASAPDYTFNGLPGQSTSSEVAIPFSLDGNAAFMHSAATDGVYNVTTSAIPTTRQFSSGNVSVSNAAAVTGASYAIAITAVDTTTTPGTTTVSYSVTDNSTPPVTSTQTAPGYPTGQSASIAVAGMAGLSLTMKGSPVVGDTLNVAPSPSIFSVIDNAIRDIGSASNSNAAIQAIGQAVNNIDIGLQKVLAVRGQAGELLNRADRITSNQDARSIQMEADRSRAEDMDMVKGISALQSQQTGYQAALQSYAQVQKLSLFNYIS
;
A
#
# COMPACT_ATOMS: atom_id res chain seq x y z
N MET A 1 -83.46 -53.02 13.97
CA MET A 1 -83.66 -52.28 12.72
C MET A 1 -82.66 -51.11 12.65
N SER A 2 -81.56 -51.33 11.99
CA SER A 2 -80.51 -50.25 11.81
C SER A 2 -80.88 -49.45 10.58
N ALA A 3 -81.27 -48.22 10.79
CA ALA A 3 -81.51 -47.26 9.71
C ALA A 3 -80.16 -46.81 9.08
N ASN A 4 -79.88 -47.29 7.87
CA ASN A 4 -78.85 -46.80 7.03
C ASN A 4 -79.20 -45.37 6.56
N SER A 5 -78.63 -44.36 7.20
CA SER A 5 -78.69 -42.99 6.72
C SER A 5 -77.70 -42.79 5.56
N TYR A 6 -78.15 -43.01 4.32
CA TYR A 6 -77.45 -42.61 3.15
C TYR A 6 -77.44 -41.06 3.10
N SER A 7 -76.30 -40.49 3.40
CA SER A 7 -76.10 -39.06 3.20
C SER A 7 -76.19 -38.76 1.69
N ARG A 8 -77.31 -38.27 1.24
CA ARG A 8 -77.50 -37.74 -0.11
C ARG A 8 -76.72 -36.42 -0.19
N VAL A 9 -75.54 -36.50 -0.78
CA VAL A 9 -74.86 -35.26 -1.18
C VAL A 9 -75.81 -34.61 -2.19
N GLY A 10 -76.40 -33.49 -1.83
CA GLY A 10 -77.29 -32.74 -2.75
C GLY A 10 -76.57 -32.40 -4.02
N SER A 11 -77.24 -32.57 -5.14
CA SER A 11 -76.69 -32.32 -6.50
C SER A 11 -76.10 -30.93 -6.66
N ALA A 12 -76.60 -29.93 -5.92
CA ALA A 12 -76.04 -28.59 -5.85
C ALA A 12 -74.65 -28.56 -5.20
N ASN A 13 -74.42 -29.34 -4.14
CA ASN A 13 -73.14 -29.42 -3.45
C ASN A 13 -72.07 -30.14 -4.35
N ALA A 14 -72.50 -31.17 -5.09
CA ALA A 14 -71.63 -31.87 -6.04
C ALA A 14 -71.20 -30.93 -7.21
N TYR A 15 -72.12 -30.05 -7.66
CA TYR A 15 -71.82 -29.04 -8.68
C TYR A 15 -70.84 -27.98 -8.18
N ASP A 16 -71.05 -27.44 -6.99
CA ASP A 16 -70.16 -26.42 -6.36
C ASP A 16 -68.76 -26.97 -6.11
N VAL A 17 -68.66 -28.22 -5.64
CA VAL A 17 -67.39 -28.92 -5.48
C VAL A 17 -66.66 -29.13 -6.80
N ALA A 18 -67.37 -29.56 -7.83
CA ALA A 18 -66.80 -29.77 -9.17
C ALA A 18 -66.30 -28.45 -9.79
N ARG A 19 -67.08 -27.36 -9.65
CA ARG A 19 -66.70 -26.01 -10.09
C ARG A 19 -65.49 -25.50 -9.32
N SER A 20 -65.44 -25.66 -8.00
CA SER A 20 -64.29 -25.27 -7.18
C SER A 20 -63.01 -26.02 -7.57
N ASN A 21 -63.12 -27.35 -7.80
CA ASN A 21 -62.01 -28.18 -8.28
C ASN A 21 -61.50 -27.77 -9.68
N LEU A 22 -62.42 -27.41 -10.61
CA LEU A 22 -62.05 -26.90 -11.94
C LEU A 22 -61.31 -25.55 -11.84
N MET A 23 -61.81 -24.60 -11.03
CA MET A 23 -61.15 -23.32 -10.78
C MET A 23 -59.77 -23.51 -10.15
N GLY A 24 -59.64 -24.43 -9.16
CA GLY A 24 -58.35 -24.74 -8.53
C GLY A 24 -57.35 -25.32 -9.56
N ARG A 25 -57.77 -26.22 -10.44
CA ARG A 25 -56.92 -26.78 -11.51
C ARG A 25 -56.51 -25.73 -12.52
N GLN A 26 -57.40 -24.81 -12.89
CA GLN A 26 -57.09 -23.71 -13.80
C GLN A 26 -56.07 -22.74 -13.22
N THR A 27 -56.21 -22.40 -11.95
CA THR A 27 -55.21 -21.56 -11.20
C THR A 27 -53.87 -22.29 -11.13
N ALA A 28 -53.86 -23.60 -10.83
CA ALA A 28 -52.63 -24.39 -10.78
C ALA A 28 -51.90 -24.44 -12.15
N LEU A 29 -52.69 -24.56 -13.24
CA LEU A 29 -52.17 -24.46 -14.62
C LEU A 29 -51.54 -23.10 -14.92
N ALA A 30 -52.23 -22.02 -14.58
CA ALA A 30 -51.75 -20.68 -14.78
C ALA A 30 -50.44 -20.43 -14.00
N ASN A 31 -50.36 -20.85 -12.75
CA ASN A 31 -49.16 -20.74 -11.89
C ASN A 31 -47.98 -21.56 -12.47
N LEU A 32 -48.22 -22.76 -12.98
CA LEU A 32 -47.18 -23.59 -13.63
C LEU A 32 -46.69 -22.95 -14.94
N GLN A 33 -47.57 -22.34 -15.72
CA GLN A 33 -47.18 -21.61 -16.94
C GLN A 33 -46.38 -20.38 -16.59
N GLU A 34 -46.75 -19.59 -15.57
CA GLU A 34 -46.00 -18.45 -15.05
C GLU A 34 -44.60 -18.88 -14.58
N GLY A 35 -44.52 -19.97 -13.80
CA GLY A 35 -43.25 -20.52 -13.33
C GLY A 35 -42.34 -21.01 -14.48
N LEU A 36 -42.91 -21.74 -15.47
CA LEU A 36 -42.14 -22.17 -16.63
C LEU A 36 -41.68 -21.02 -17.52
N THR A 37 -42.49 -19.97 -17.67
CA THR A 37 -42.13 -18.79 -18.44
C THR A 37 -41.06 -17.95 -17.76
N SER A 38 -41.12 -17.82 -16.42
CA SER A 38 -40.14 -17.08 -15.63
C SER A 38 -38.87 -17.89 -15.30
N GLY A 39 -38.92 -19.23 -15.43
CA GLY A 39 -37.87 -20.16 -14.98
C GLY A 39 -37.82 -20.31 -13.44
N LYS A 40 -38.79 -19.71 -12.71
CA LYS A 40 -38.79 -19.67 -11.25
C LYS A 40 -39.91 -20.53 -10.67
N ARG A 41 -39.60 -21.31 -9.63
CA ARG A 41 -40.56 -22.04 -8.82
C ARG A 41 -41.28 -21.11 -7.85
N VAL A 42 -40.53 -20.12 -7.31
CA VAL A 42 -41.03 -19.15 -6.35
C VAL A 42 -41.06 -17.78 -7.05
N THR A 43 -42.25 -17.39 -7.52
CA THR A 43 -42.45 -16.09 -8.16
C THR A 43 -42.89 -15.04 -7.16
N ARG A 44 -43.55 -15.42 -6.09
CA ARG A 44 -44.07 -14.54 -5.03
C ARG A 44 -43.69 -15.10 -3.65
N ALA A 45 -43.48 -14.22 -2.68
CA ALA A 45 -43.18 -14.61 -1.31
C ALA A 45 -44.30 -15.47 -0.66
N SER A 46 -45.54 -15.38 -1.19
CA SER A 46 -46.69 -16.22 -0.77
C SER A 46 -46.57 -17.68 -1.19
N ASP A 47 -45.81 -17.98 -2.25
CA ASP A 47 -45.72 -19.33 -2.81
C ASP A 47 -44.85 -20.25 -1.91
N ASP A 48 -43.71 -19.72 -1.46
CA ASP A 48 -42.86 -20.38 -0.48
C ASP A 48 -42.09 -19.28 0.31
N PRO A 49 -42.59 -18.86 1.48
CA PRO A 49 -41.98 -17.80 2.29
C PRO A 49 -40.55 -18.12 2.73
N THR A 50 -40.24 -19.39 2.95
CA THR A 50 -38.91 -19.81 3.42
C THR A 50 -37.87 -19.72 2.29
N ALA A 51 -38.23 -20.24 1.11
CA ALA A 51 -37.38 -20.16 -0.08
C ALA A 51 -37.22 -18.73 -0.57
N ALA A 52 -38.27 -17.91 -0.60
CA ALA A 52 -38.21 -16.49 -0.91
C ALA A 52 -37.26 -15.75 0.04
N ALA A 53 -37.35 -15.99 1.35
CA ALA A 53 -36.44 -15.38 2.32
C ALA A 53 -34.97 -15.84 2.15
N GLN A 54 -34.73 -17.07 1.69
CA GLN A 54 -33.39 -17.58 1.39
C GLN A 54 -32.83 -16.91 0.13
N ALA A 55 -33.62 -16.83 -0.95
CA ALA A 55 -33.24 -16.16 -2.20
C ALA A 55 -32.90 -14.69 -1.97
N GLU A 56 -33.74 -13.96 -1.20
CA GLU A 56 -33.48 -12.56 -0.83
C GLU A 56 -32.18 -12.38 -0.04
N ARG A 57 -31.89 -13.28 0.92
CA ARG A 57 -30.63 -13.23 1.66
C ARG A 57 -29.43 -13.47 0.75
N ALA A 58 -29.55 -14.40 -0.22
CA ALA A 58 -28.49 -14.66 -1.19
C ALA A 58 -28.26 -13.44 -2.09
N LEU A 59 -29.33 -12.81 -2.61
CA LEU A 59 -29.25 -11.58 -3.42
C LEU A 59 -28.59 -10.43 -2.65
N ASN A 60 -28.98 -10.22 -1.40
CA ASN A 60 -28.37 -9.18 -0.56
C ASN A 60 -26.88 -9.41 -0.33
N ARG A 61 -26.45 -10.68 -0.17
CA ARG A 61 -25.04 -11.05 -0.05
C ARG A 61 -24.28 -10.83 -1.37
N ILE A 62 -24.86 -11.23 -2.50
CA ILE A 62 -24.28 -10.99 -3.83
C ILE A 62 -24.08 -9.49 -4.06
N SER A 63 -25.09 -8.66 -3.78
CA SER A 63 -25.01 -7.22 -3.92
C SER A 63 -23.90 -6.60 -3.06
N ARG A 64 -23.70 -7.11 -1.83
CA ARG A 64 -22.61 -6.70 -0.95
C ARG A 64 -21.25 -7.09 -1.53
N ILE A 65 -21.09 -8.35 -1.97
CA ILE A 65 -19.86 -8.83 -2.60
C ILE A 65 -19.50 -7.95 -3.82
N GLN A 66 -20.46 -7.63 -4.67
CA GLN A 66 -20.25 -6.75 -5.82
C GLN A 66 -19.83 -5.33 -5.43
N SER A 67 -20.37 -4.82 -4.32
CA SER A 67 -19.94 -3.52 -3.79
C SER A 67 -18.50 -3.56 -3.26
N ASP A 68 -18.17 -4.63 -2.52
CA ASP A 68 -16.81 -4.84 -1.99
C ASP A 68 -15.80 -5.02 -3.13
N GLN A 69 -16.17 -5.74 -4.22
CA GLN A 69 -15.33 -5.90 -5.42
C GLN A 69 -15.02 -4.56 -6.10
N ARG A 70 -16.03 -3.69 -6.25
CA ARG A 70 -15.81 -2.36 -6.83
C ARG A 70 -14.89 -1.49 -5.96
N ALA A 71 -15.05 -1.56 -4.64
CA ALA A 71 -14.17 -0.86 -3.71
C ALA A 71 -12.74 -1.40 -3.78
N LEU A 72 -12.57 -2.72 -3.81
CA LEU A 72 -11.27 -3.38 -3.94
C LEU A 72 -10.57 -3.01 -5.26
N GLU A 73 -11.30 -2.93 -6.37
CA GLU A 73 -10.72 -2.55 -7.67
C GLU A 73 -10.22 -1.10 -7.67
N SER A 74 -10.94 -0.19 -7.01
CA SER A 74 -10.46 1.19 -6.80
C SER A 74 -9.17 1.22 -5.96
N GLN A 75 -9.10 0.44 -4.87
CA GLN A 75 -7.91 0.31 -4.04
C GLN A 75 -6.73 -0.29 -4.82
N ARG A 76 -6.99 -1.35 -5.59
CA ARG A 76 -6.00 -1.99 -6.45
C ARG A 76 -5.41 -1.01 -7.47
N THR A 77 -6.25 -0.21 -8.10
CA THR A 77 -5.82 0.83 -9.05
C THR A 77 -4.89 1.85 -8.37
N SER A 78 -5.25 2.34 -7.17
CA SER A 78 -4.41 3.30 -6.43
C SER A 78 -3.05 2.69 -6.04
N ILE A 79 -3.03 1.43 -5.56
CA ILE A 79 -1.77 0.75 -5.20
C ILE A 79 -0.92 0.45 -6.45
N THR A 80 -1.53 0.07 -7.58
CA THR A 80 -0.80 -0.13 -8.86
C THR A 80 -0.16 1.17 -9.33
N GLN A 81 -0.87 2.29 -9.21
CA GLN A 81 -0.32 3.60 -9.54
C GLN A 81 0.83 3.99 -8.58
N ALA A 82 0.67 3.71 -7.28
CA ALA A 82 1.73 3.95 -6.29
C ALA A 82 2.97 3.09 -6.55
N GLU A 83 2.80 1.81 -6.91
CA GLU A 83 3.91 0.91 -7.27
C GLU A 83 4.65 1.42 -8.51
N GLY A 84 3.93 1.83 -9.57
CA GLY A 84 4.53 2.45 -10.76
C GLY A 84 5.28 3.74 -10.43
N THR A 85 4.68 4.62 -9.61
CA THR A 85 5.34 5.86 -9.16
C THR A 85 6.63 5.58 -8.38
N LEU A 86 6.67 4.54 -7.52
CA LEU A 86 7.90 4.11 -6.83
C LEU A 86 8.94 3.56 -7.83
N GLY A 87 8.50 2.94 -8.94
CA GLY A 87 9.36 2.60 -10.06
C GLY A 87 10.05 3.82 -10.64
N ASP A 88 9.29 4.86 -10.97
CA ASP A 88 9.82 6.13 -11.50
C ASP A 88 10.79 6.82 -10.52
N VAL A 89 10.49 6.78 -9.22
CA VAL A 89 11.39 7.30 -8.17
C VAL A 89 12.69 6.49 -8.11
N SER A 90 12.61 5.16 -8.22
CA SER A 90 13.78 4.28 -8.26
C SER A 90 14.68 4.62 -9.46
N ASP A 91 14.10 4.85 -10.64
CA ASP A 91 14.84 5.22 -11.85
C ASP A 91 15.47 6.61 -11.72
N ALA A 92 14.76 7.56 -11.11
CA ALA A 92 15.30 8.90 -10.81
C ALA A 92 16.48 8.85 -9.83
N LEU A 93 16.41 7.98 -8.81
CA LEU A 93 17.50 7.74 -7.86
C LEU A 93 18.72 7.09 -8.51
N GLN A 94 18.51 6.11 -9.39
CA GLN A 94 19.60 5.51 -10.15
C GLN A 94 20.27 6.55 -11.06
N SER A 95 19.49 7.40 -11.74
CA SER A 95 19.99 8.51 -12.53
C SER A 95 20.78 9.51 -11.69
N ALA A 96 20.29 9.84 -10.49
CA ALA A 96 21.02 10.72 -9.56
C ALA A 96 22.33 10.09 -9.10
N ARG A 97 22.33 8.79 -8.79
CA ARG A 97 23.53 8.02 -8.44
C ARG A 97 24.58 8.05 -9.54
N ASP A 98 24.18 7.84 -10.79
CA ASP A 98 25.08 7.85 -11.95
C ASP A 98 25.67 9.25 -12.19
N LEU A 99 24.87 10.31 -12.03
CA LEU A 99 25.34 11.69 -12.09
C LEU A 99 26.37 11.99 -10.98
N VAL A 100 26.10 11.55 -9.75
CA VAL A 100 27.02 11.69 -8.61
C VAL A 100 28.33 10.95 -8.90
N ILE A 101 28.31 9.73 -9.41
CA ILE A 101 29.52 8.98 -9.79
C ILE A 101 30.29 9.69 -10.89
N SER A 102 29.61 10.23 -11.89
CA SER A 102 30.25 10.97 -13.00
C SER A 102 30.97 12.23 -12.52
N ALA A 103 30.47 12.88 -11.46
CA ALA A 103 31.12 14.02 -10.82
C ALA A 103 32.50 13.67 -10.21
N GLY A 104 32.76 12.40 -9.93
CA GLY A 104 33.99 11.89 -9.35
C GLY A 104 35.12 11.64 -10.34
N SER A 105 34.91 11.80 -11.64
CA SER A 105 35.95 11.62 -12.62
C SER A 105 37.10 12.63 -12.37
N SER A 106 38.33 12.16 -12.46
CA SER A 106 39.54 13.00 -12.31
C SER A 106 39.63 14.14 -13.30
N THR A 107 38.89 14.07 -14.39
CA THR A 107 38.81 15.08 -15.44
C THR A 107 37.71 16.12 -15.23
N THR A 108 36.83 15.93 -14.25
CA THR A 108 35.67 16.80 -13.99
C THR A 108 36.11 18.11 -13.35
N THR A 109 35.85 19.19 -14.05
CA THR A 109 36.15 20.54 -13.58
C THR A 109 35.11 21.06 -12.57
N PRO A 110 35.41 22.09 -11.76
CA PRO A 110 34.42 22.71 -10.88
C PRO A 110 33.16 23.19 -11.62
N ALA A 111 33.30 23.74 -12.82
CA ALA A 111 32.16 24.18 -13.63
C ALA A 111 31.26 22.99 -14.06
N GLN A 112 31.87 21.86 -14.43
CA GLN A 112 31.12 20.66 -14.74
C GLN A 112 30.40 20.09 -13.52
N ARG A 113 31.01 20.15 -12.32
CA ARG A 113 30.32 19.74 -11.06
C ARG A 113 29.10 20.61 -10.76
N GLN A 114 29.16 21.91 -11.05
CA GLN A 114 28.01 22.81 -10.92
C GLN A 114 26.87 22.46 -11.90
N ILE A 115 27.20 22.04 -13.14
CA ILE A 115 26.19 21.54 -14.09
C ILE A 115 25.53 20.28 -13.57
N ILE A 116 26.32 19.33 -13.08
CA ILE A 116 25.81 18.11 -12.47
C ILE A 116 24.92 18.41 -11.25
N ALA A 117 25.32 19.34 -10.40
CA ALA A 117 24.49 19.81 -9.27
C ALA A 117 23.14 20.38 -9.74
N GLY A 118 23.11 21.11 -10.86
CA GLY A 118 21.86 21.57 -11.49
C GLY A 118 20.96 20.42 -11.99
N GLN A 119 21.56 19.38 -12.58
CA GLN A 119 20.82 18.19 -13.01
C GLN A 119 20.27 17.39 -11.82
N LEU A 120 21.04 17.26 -10.73
CA LEU A 120 20.57 16.65 -9.47
C LEU A 120 19.40 17.42 -8.87
N SER A 121 19.42 18.78 -8.94
CA SER A 121 18.29 19.60 -8.47
C SER A 121 17.01 19.31 -9.25
N ALA A 122 17.09 19.14 -10.58
CA ALA A 122 15.93 18.79 -11.39
C ALA A 122 15.38 17.39 -11.04
N LEU A 123 16.24 16.41 -10.80
CA LEU A 123 15.82 15.07 -10.34
C LEU A 123 15.21 15.10 -8.94
N ARG A 124 15.73 15.88 -8.00
CA ARG A 124 15.14 16.09 -6.67
C ARG A 124 13.73 16.66 -6.79
N ASP A 125 13.51 17.68 -7.62
CA ASP A 125 12.20 18.29 -7.83
C ASP A 125 11.24 17.30 -8.49
N GLN A 126 11.70 16.50 -9.43
CA GLN A 126 10.92 15.41 -10.02
C GLN A 126 10.50 14.38 -8.95
N MET A 127 11.42 13.93 -8.11
CA MET A 127 11.11 12.98 -7.04
C MET A 127 10.13 13.54 -6.02
N LEU A 128 10.25 14.83 -5.66
CA LEU A 128 9.30 15.47 -4.75
C LEU A 128 7.88 15.56 -5.35
N ASN A 129 7.78 15.82 -6.65
CA ASN A 129 6.51 15.79 -7.38
C ASN A 129 5.91 14.37 -7.40
N LEU A 130 6.72 13.35 -7.68
CA LEU A 130 6.32 11.95 -7.65
C LEU A 130 5.83 11.52 -6.25
N ALA A 131 6.54 11.94 -5.19
CA ALA A 131 6.14 11.66 -3.81
C ALA A 131 4.79 12.32 -3.41
N ASN A 132 4.39 13.40 -4.08
CA ASN A 132 3.12 14.09 -3.89
C ASN A 132 2.04 13.71 -4.93
N THR A 133 2.27 12.64 -5.71
CA THR A 133 1.31 12.17 -6.71
C THR A 133 0.02 11.71 -6.04
N LYS A 134 -1.11 12.01 -6.71
CA LYS A 134 -2.47 11.67 -6.25
C LYS A 134 -3.10 10.63 -7.17
N ASP A 135 -4.04 9.89 -6.63
CA ASP A 135 -4.89 9.00 -7.41
C ASP A 135 -5.94 9.78 -8.22
N THR A 136 -6.75 9.08 -8.98
CA THR A 136 -7.85 9.65 -9.79
C THR A 136 -8.94 10.35 -8.96
N ASN A 137 -9.00 10.08 -7.66
CA ASN A 137 -9.94 10.70 -6.71
C ASN A 137 -9.31 11.90 -5.98
N GLY A 138 -8.07 12.27 -6.30
CA GLY A 138 -7.33 13.36 -5.67
C GLY A 138 -6.75 13.01 -4.31
N GLN A 139 -6.74 11.73 -3.91
CA GLN A 139 -6.11 11.28 -2.67
C GLN A 139 -4.61 11.03 -2.89
N PRO A 140 -3.72 11.40 -1.96
CA PRO A 140 -2.31 11.18 -2.10
C PRO A 140 -1.96 9.69 -2.00
N LEU A 141 -1.11 9.21 -2.92
CA LEU A 141 -0.68 7.80 -2.94
C LEU A 141 0.21 7.42 -1.75
N PHE A 142 0.92 8.40 -1.17
CA PHE A 142 1.90 8.21 -0.09
C PHE A 142 1.52 8.95 1.19
N GLY A 143 0.22 9.18 1.41
CA GLY A 143 -0.30 9.89 2.59
C GLY A 143 -0.30 9.05 3.87
N SER A 144 -0.10 7.74 3.78
CA SER A 144 -0.15 6.81 4.92
C SER A 144 -1.52 6.82 5.60
N LEU A 145 -1.58 7.10 6.91
CA LEU A 145 -2.82 7.12 7.70
C LEU A 145 -3.48 8.50 7.78
N ALA A 146 -2.91 9.52 7.13
CA ALA A 146 -3.43 10.90 7.17
C ALA A 146 -3.98 11.33 5.80
N SER A 147 -4.83 12.38 5.84
CA SER A 147 -5.48 12.97 4.67
C SER A 147 -4.82 14.26 4.17
N ALA A 148 -3.52 14.48 4.45
CA ALA A 148 -2.80 15.65 3.98
C ALA A 148 -2.71 15.63 2.44
N LEU A 149 -3.20 16.68 1.77
CA LEU A 149 -3.24 16.79 0.31
C LEU A 149 -1.85 16.88 -0.34
N ALA A 150 -0.84 17.30 0.42
CA ALA A 150 0.57 17.27 0.05
C ALA A 150 1.35 16.62 1.20
N PRO A 151 1.61 15.29 1.12
CA PRO A 151 2.33 14.57 2.15
C PRO A 151 3.73 15.12 2.41
N PHE A 152 4.43 15.60 1.39
CA PHE A 152 5.79 16.10 1.50
C PHE A 152 5.86 17.57 1.16
N THR A 153 6.52 18.36 2.03
CA THR A 153 6.77 19.78 1.82
C THR A 153 8.25 20.08 2.02
N GLY A 154 8.78 20.98 1.19
CA GLY A 154 10.18 21.41 1.19
C GLY A 154 10.62 21.83 -0.22
N PRO A 155 11.88 22.30 -0.39
CA PRO A 155 12.85 22.57 0.66
C PRO A 155 12.45 23.77 1.54
N GLN A 156 12.68 23.65 2.85
CA GLN A 156 12.45 24.73 3.82
C GLN A 156 13.79 25.41 4.19
N ALA A 157 13.72 26.68 4.53
CA ALA A 157 14.92 27.43 4.91
C ALA A 157 15.50 27.05 6.29
N SER A 158 14.71 26.41 7.13
CA SER A 158 15.10 25.91 8.45
C SER A 158 14.94 24.40 8.55
N ALA A 159 15.74 23.78 9.40
CA ALA A 159 15.62 22.36 9.66
C ALA A 159 14.29 22.01 10.40
N PRO A 160 13.64 20.89 10.05
CA PRO A 160 13.99 19.98 8.96
C PRO A 160 13.68 20.60 7.61
N ASP A 161 14.59 20.46 6.64
CA ASP A 161 14.47 20.99 5.28
C ASP A 161 13.31 20.38 4.50
N TYR A 162 12.93 19.13 4.81
CA TYR A 162 11.73 18.47 4.30
C TYR A 162 10.91 17.89 5.46
N THR A 163 9.59 18.00 5.36
CA THR A 163 8.66 17.44 6.35
C THR A 163 7.67 16.51 5.69
N PHE A 164 7.37 15.44 6.41
CA PHE A 164 6.26 14.54 6.09
C PHE A 164 5.04 14.96 6.93
N ASN A 165 4.00 15.45 6.26
CA ASN A 165 2.75 15.92 6.88
C ASN A 165 1.71 14.80 7.04
N GLY A 166 2.04 13.58 6.60
CA GLY A 166 1.24 12.39 6.81
C GLY A 166 1.38 11.86 8.23
N LEU A 167 0.63 10.81 8.54
CA LEU A 167 0.81 10.03 9.76
C LEU A 167 1.55 8.74 9.40
N PRO A 168 2.78 8.51 9.89
CA PRO A 168 3.56 7.32 9.56
C PRO A 168 2.83 6.03 9.90
N GLY A 169 3.00 5.02 9.05
CA GLY A 169 2.44 3.70 9.22
C GLY A 169 1.59 3.26 8.04
N GLN A 170 1.40 1.95 7.91
CA GLN A 170 0.59 1.32 6.87
C GLN A 170 -0.70 0.80 7.50
N SER A 171 -1.86 1.17 6.93
CA SER A 171 -3.12 0.58 7.36
C SER A 171 -3.16 -0.92 7.03
N THR A 172 -3.80 -1.69 7.91
CA THR A 172 -3.90 -3.14 7.73
C THR A 172 -4.95 -3.49 6.70
N SER A 173 -4.68 -4.51 5.89
CA SER A 173 -5.67 -5.10 5.00
C SER A 173 -6.72 -5.88 5.79
N SER A 174 -7.97 -5.90 5.29
CA SER A 174 -9.05 -6.74 5.81
C SER A 174 -9.24 -8.01 4.97
N GLU A 175 -10.30 -8.77 5.24
CA GLU A 175 -10.70 -9.91 4.41
C GLU A 175 -11.29 -9.51 3.05
N VAL A 176 -11.69 -8.25 2.90
CA VAL A 176 -12.42 -7.74 1.72
C VAL A 176 -11.78 -6.50 1.09
N ALA A 177 -10.72 -5.96 1.69
CA ALA A 177 -10.12 -4.70 1.26
C ALA A 177 -8.62 -4.66 1.53
N ILE A 178 -7.89 -3.87 0.72
CA ILE A 178 -6.50 -3.47 0.92
C ILE A 178 -6.43 -1.95 1.19
N PRO A 179 -5.30 -1.39 1.67
CA PRO A 179 -5.13 0.06 1.81
C PRO A 179 -5.27 0.82 0.49
N PHE A 180 -5.66 2.09 0.56
CA PHE A 180 -5.67 3.01 -0.59
C PHE A 180 -4.33 3.69 -0.84
N SER A 181 -3.47 3.79 0.18
CA SER A 181 -2.20 4.50 0.13
C SER A 181 -1.09 3.70 0.78
N LEU A 182 0.16 3.97 0.38
CA LEU A 182 1.36 3.40 0.96
C LEU A 182 1.94 4.32 2.04
N ASP A 183 2.81 3.75 2.89
CA ASP A 183 3.55 4.53 3.88
C ASP A 183 4.66 5.35 3.22
N GLY A 184 4.37 6.63 2.97
CA GLY A 184 5.33 7.58 2.40
C GLY A 184 6.50 7.87 3.33
N ASN A 185 6.29 7.83 4.66
CA ASN A 185 7.39 7.99 5.61
C ASN A 185 8.41 6.86 5.47
N ALA A 186 7.95 5.62 5.34
CA ALA A 186 8.83 4.48 5.13
C ALA A 186 9.59 4.54 3.80
N ALA A 187 8.98 5.12 2.74
CA ALA A 187 9.59 5.23 1.41
C ALA A 187 10.62 6.36 1.30
N PHE A 188 10.31 7.56 1.83
CA PHE A 188 11.05 8.78 1.51
C PHE A 188 11.77 9.43 2.70
N MET A 189 11.40 9.07 3.94
CA MET A 189 12.02 9.66 5.13
C MET A 189 13.03 8.69 5.74
N HIS A 190 14.06 9.26 6.38
CA HIS A 190 15.10 8.51 7.05
C HIS A 190 14.99 8.67 8.56
N SER A 191 15.18 7.56 9.28
CA SER A 191 15.37 7.56 10.72
C SER A 191 16.86 7.55 11.02
N ALA A 192 17.34 8.55 11.75
CA ALA A 192 18.76 8.64 12.12
C ALA A 192 19.25 7.40 12.87
N ALA A 193 18.39 6.79 13.71
CA ALA A 193 18.73 5.65 14.54
C ALA A 193 18.80 4.32 13.76
N THR A 194 17.94 4.12 12.77
CA THR A 194 17.86 2.83 12.06
C THR A 194 18.58 2.85 10.71
N ASP A 195 18.49 3.97 10.00
CA ASP A 195 19.00 4.05 8.63
C ASP A 195 20.45 4.55 8.56
N GLY A 196 20.89 5.31 9.59
CA GLY A 196 22.27 5.79 9.68
C GLY A 196 22.66 6.79 8.58
N VAL A 197 21.68 7.52 8.04
CA VAL A 197 21.89 8.46 6.94
C VAL A 197 22.30 9.81 7.50
N TYR A 198 23.59 10.09 7.44
CA TYR A 198 24.22 11.33 7.88
C TYR A 198 25.03 11.95 6.73
N ASN A 199 25.12 13.27 6.77
CA ASN A 199 26.05 14.03 5.93
C ASN A 199 27.21 14.56 6.76
N VAL A 200 28.44 14.42 6.26
CA VAL A 200 29.65 14.93 6.93
C VAL A 200 30.29 15.99 6.07
N THR A 201 30.34 17.21 6.57
CA THR A 201 31.07 18.29 5.93
C THR A 201 32.40 18.51 6.64
N THR A 202 33.48 18.65 5.87
CA THR A 202 34.82 18.91 6.41
C THR A 202 35.24 20.31 6.10
N SER A 203 35.87 21.01 7.06
CA SER A 203 36.55 22.30 6.85
C SER A 203 38.01 22.14 7.23
N ALA A 204 38.91 22.30 6.26
CA ALA A 204 40.37 22.26 6.44
C ALA A 204 41.00 23.58 6.00
N ILE A 205 41.95 24.07 6.76
CA ILE A 205 42.67 25.31 6.44
C ILE A 205 44.17 25.03 6.32
N PRO A 206 44.78 25.29 5.15
CA PRO A 206 44.17 25.71 3.88
C PRO A 206 43.37 24.61 3.20
N THR A 207 42.38 24.98 2.37
CA THR A 207 41.47 24.08 1.68
C THR A 207 42.12 23.08 0.71
N THR A 208 43.39 23.27 0.39
CA THR A 208 44.18 22.40 -0.48
C THR A 208 44.68 21.13 0.21
N ARG A 209 44.53 21.04 1.54
CA ARG A 209 45.01 19.89 2.33
C ARG A 209 44.16 18.66 2.13
N GLN A 210 44.82 17.50 2.28
CA GLN A 210 44.16 16.20 2.22
C GLN A 210 43.61 15.85 3.62
N PHE A 211 42.41 16.31 3.89
CA PHE A 211 41.66 15.96 5.07
C PHE A 211 40.23 15.61 4.67
N SER A 212 39.76 14.43 5.05
CA SER A 212 38.47 13.90 4.66
C SER A 212 37.89 12.97 5.71
N SER A 213 36.64 12.61 5.57
CA SER A 213 35.98 11.57 6.39
C SER A 213 35.50 10.39 5.54
N GLY A 214 35.36 9.24 6.18
CA GLY A 214 34.57 8.14 5.63
C GLY A 214 33.07 8.38 5.79
N ASN A 215 32.29 7.38 5.42
CA ASN A 215 30.83 7.39 5.66
C ASN A 215 30.57 7.17 7.17
N VAL A 216 29.47 7.72 7.66
CA VAL A 216 28.93 7.40 8.99
C VAL A 216 28.26 6.06 8.94
N SER A 217 28.45 5.24 9.98
CA SER A 217 27.72 4.00 10.17
C SER A 217 27.16 3.90 11.57
N VAL A 218 26.04 3.24 11.74
CA VAL A 218 25.41 2.98 13.04
C VAL A 218 26.10 1.77 13.67
N SER A 219 26.78 1.99 14.79
CA SER A 219 27.41 0.95 15.60
C SER A 219 26.49 0.39 16.68
N ASN A 220 25.61 1.23 17.24
CA ASN A 220 24.61 0.86 18.21
C ASN A 220 23.35 1.72 18.05
N ALA A 221 22.34 1.19 17.41
CA ALA A 221 21.08 1.90 17.12
C ALA A 221 20.36 2.41 18.37
N ALA A 222 20.45 1.67 19.49
CA ALA A 222 19.80 2.07 20.74
C ALA A 222 20.43 3.31 21.40
N ALA A 223 21.67 3.65 21.05
CA ALA A 223 22.38 4.80 21.57
C ALA A 223 22.28 6.04 20.66
N VAL A 224 21.80 5.90 19.41
CA VAL A 224 21.70 7.02 18.48
C VAL A 224 20.61 7.99 18.91
N THR A 225 20.98 9.25 19.13
CA THR A 225 20.06 10.32 19.55
C THR A 225 19.42 11.07 18.37
N GLY A 226 19.99 10.95 17.17
CA GLY A 226 19.62 11.76 16.00
C GLY A 226 20.17 13.18 16.05
N ALA A 227 21.02 13.49 16.99
CA ALA A 227 21.68 14.79 17.10
C ALA A 227 22.75 14.99 16.01
N SER A 228 23.10 16.25 15.75
CA SER A 228 24.27 16.62 14.96
C SER A 228 25.51 16.71 15.86
N TYR A 229 26.69 16.44 15.30
CA TYR A 229 27.95 16.50 16.01
C TYR A 229 28.91 17.45 15.32
N ALA A 230 29.60 18.28 16.12
CA ALA A 230 30.72 19.08 15.67
C ALA A 230 32.02 18.47 16.27
N ILE A 231 32.94 18.11 15.40
CA ILE A 231 34.23 17.55 15.77
C ILE A 231 35.31 18.56 15.39
N ALA A 232 36.13 18.99 16.36
CA ALA A 232 37.19 19.94 16.09
C ALA A 232 38.54 19.38 16.57
N ILE A 233 39.57 19.48 15.73
CA ILE A 233 40.93 19.07 16.07
C ILE A 233 41.53 20.12 17.02
N THR A 234 41.86 19.72 18.24
CA THR A 234 42.34 20.62 19.30
C THR A 234 43.87 20.57 19.46
N ALA A 235 44.48 19.42 19.22
CA ALA A 235 45.95 19.28 19.30
C ALA A 235 46.44 18.18 18.34
N VAL A 236 47.65 18.41 17.78
CA VAL A 236 48.39 17.40 17.02
C VAL A 236 49.79 17.36 17.61
N ASP A 237 50.16 16.27 18.27
CA ASP A 237 51.43 16.10 18.93
C ASP A 237 52.33 15.11 18.17
N THR A 238 53.50 15.58 17.79
CA THR A 238 54.54 14.80 17.09
C THR A 238 55.80 14.66 17.93
N THR A 239 55.77 15.19 19.19
CA THR A 239 56.98 15.37 20.02
C THR A 239 57.05 14.42 21.19
N THR A 240 55.91 14.11 21.83
CA THR A 240 55.84 13.28 23.04
C THR A 240 56.35 11.84 22.81
N THR A 241 56.04 11.27 21.64
CA THR A 241 56.50 9.92 21.24
C THR A 241 57.22 10.02 19.91
N PRO A 242 58.54 9.87 19.87
CA PRO A 242 59.32 9.97 18.62
C PRO A 242 58.81 9.00 17.54
N GLY A 243 58.60 9.54 16.35
CA GLY A 243 58.11 8.76 15.20
C GLY A 243 56.57 8.49 15.18
N THR A 244 55.84 9.00 16.18
CA THR A 244 54.40 8.80 16.28
C THR A 244 53.71 10.16 16.39
N THR A 245 52.61 10.32 15.65
CA THR A 245 51.73 11.50 15.72
C THR A 245 50.46 11.10 16.47
N THR A 246 50.10 11.86 17.51
CA THR A 246 48.82 11.72 18.21
C THR A 246 47.91 12.94 17.93
N VAL A 247 46.61 12.71 17.83
CA VAL A 247 45.63 13.75 17.52
C VAL A 247 44.61 13.78 18.67
N SER A 248 44.44 14.97 19.26
CA SER A 248 43.37 15.23 20.21
C SER A 248 42.28 16.06 19.50
N TYR A 249 41.04 15.71 19.75
CA TYR A 249 39.89 16.38 19.17
C TYR A 249 38.74 16.48 20.19
N SER A 250 37.92 17.49 20.05
CA SER A 250 36.68 17.63 20.83
C SER A 250 35.49 17.15 19.94
N VAL A 251 34.56 16.48 20.58
CA VAL A 251 33.27 16.10 19.99
C VAL A 251 32.19 16.83 20.75
N THR A 252 31.49 17.73 20.13
CA THR A 252 30.33 18.43 20.69
C THR A 252 29.07 17.84 20.10
N ASP A 253 28.25 17.24 20.95
CA ASP A 253 26.88 16.88 20.63
C ASP A 253 26.02 18.13 20.70
N ASN A 254 25.42 18.54 19.58
CA ASN A 254 24.56 19.73 19.49
C ASN A 254 23.14 19.50 20.01
N SER A 255 22.92 18.51 20.85
CA SER A 255 21.67 18.35 21.60
C SER A 255 21.46 19.54 22.59
N THR A 256 20.27 19.66 23.13
CA THR A 256 19.96 20.74 24.08
C THR A 256 19.84 20.18 25.50
N PRO A 257 20.79 20.50 26.41
CA PRO A 257 21.98 21.33 26.26
C PRO A 257 23.14 20.62 25.52
N PRO A 258 24.03 21.37 24.83
CA PRO A 258 25.18 20.79 24.14
C PRO A 258 26.15 20.12 25.12
N VAL A 259 26.70 18.97 24.74
CA VAL A 259 27.68 18.23 25.54
C VAL A 259 28.97 18.10 24.71
N THR A 260 30.08 18.55 25.29
CA THR A 260 31.40 18.45 24.65
C THR A 260 32.25 17.43 25.39
N SER A 261 32.85 16.50 24.68
CA SER A 261 33.85 15.55 25.18
C SER A 261 35.16 15.70 24.42
N THR A 262 36.30 15.59 25.10
CA THR A 262 37.62 15.58 24.48
C THR A 262 38.12 14.15 24.35
N GLN A 263 38.61 13.81 23.17
CA GLN A 263 39.15 12.49 22.84
C GLN A 263 40.59 12.61 22.34
N THR A 264 41.38 11.56 22.57
CA THR A 264 42.72 11.45 21.98
C THR A 264 42.80 10.17 21.18
N ALA A 265 43.13 10.28 19.91
CA ALA A 265 43.25 9.15 19.02
C ALA A 265 44.51 8.32 19.31
N PRO A 266 44.49 7.01 19.04
CA PRO A 266 45.71 6.21 18.99
C PRO A 266 46.73 6.84 18.03
N GLY A 267 48.03 6.79 18.41
CA GLY A 267 49.10 7.35 17.60
C GLY A 267 49.28 6.60 16.27
N TYR A 268 49.64 7.33 15.25
CA TYR A 268 49.99 6.80 13.92
C TYR A 268 51.41 7.27 13.50
N PRO A 269 52.10 6.57 12.59
CA PRO A 269 53.48 6.93 12.21
C PRO A 269 53.53 8.35 11.62
N THR A 270 54.47 9.17 12.09
CA THR A 270 54.69 10.55 11.65
C THR A 270 55.01 10.53 10.14
N GLY A 271 54.40 11.44 9.42
CA GLY A 271 54.54 11.56 7.95
C GLY A 271 53.63 10.62 7.13
N GLN A 272 52.87 9.79 7.77
CA GLN A 272 51.82 8.98 7.12
C GLN A 272 50.44 9.67 7.21
N SER A 273 49.54 9.30 6.27
CA SER A 273 48.13 9.71 6.36
C SER A 273 47.44 9.05 7.55
N ALA A 274 46.79 9.84 8.39
CA ALA A 274 45.98 9.34 9.51
C ALA A 274 44.78 8.52 8.99
N SER A 275 44.40 7.50 9.77
CA SER A 275 43.11 6.82 9.67
C SER A 275 42.59 6.64 11.10
N ILE A 276 41.80 7.60 11.58
CA ILE A 276 41.40 7.74 12.98
C ILE A 276 39.92 7.43 13.11
N ALA A 277 39.58 6.38 13.85
CA ALA A 277 38.20 6.15 14.28
C ALA A 277 37.79 7.22 15.29
N VAL A 278 36.72 7.95 14.98
CA VAL A 278 36.19 9.01 15.85
C VAL A 278 35.35 8.37 16.95
N ALA A 279 35.78 8.60 18.22
CA ALA A 279 35.02 8.24 19.41
C ALA A 279 34.19 9.43 19.89
N GLY A 280 33.23 9.22 20.76
CA GLY A 280 32.44 10.27 21.40
C GLY A 280 31.10 10.60 20.73
N MET A 281 30.77 9.96 19.61
CA MET A 281 29.45 10.05 19.00
C MET A 281 28.57 8.89 19.49
N ALA A 282 27.42 9.20 20.08
CA ALA A 282 26.54 8.17 20.65
C ALA A 282 25.99 7.23 19.55
N GLY A 283 26.40 5.96 19.57
CA GLY A 283 25.93 4.92 18.66
C GLY A 283 26.38 5.01 17.20
N LEU A 284 27.23 6.00 16.87
CA LEU A 284 27.74 6.23 15.51
C LEU A 284 29.25 5.93 15.44
N SER A 285 29.70 5.54 14.29
CA SER A 285 31.12 5.42 13.96
C SER A 285 31.45 6.18 12.68
N LEU A 286 32.60 6.87 12.71
CA LEU A 286 33.14 7.65 11.61
C LEU A 286 34.66 7.49 11.62
N THR A 287 35.30 7.54 10.44
CA THR A 287 36.76 7.53 10.32
C THR A 287 37.24 8.82 9.69
N MET A 288 38.12 9.57 10.35
CA MET A 288 38.86 10.68 9.77
C MET A 288 40.08 10.15 9.00
N LYS A 289 40.38 10.75 7.85
CA LYS A 289 41.50 10.35 6.99
C LYS A 289 42.31 11.58 6.55
N GLY A 290 43.60 11.38 6.32
CA GLY A 290 44.47 12.42 5.78
C GLY A 290 45.45 12.98 6.81
N SER A 291 45.77 14.26 6.74
CA SER A 291 46.71 14.95 7.62
C SER A 291 45.99 16.01 8.45
N PRO A 292 45.40 15.62 9.61
CA PRO A 292 44.71 16.56 10.47
C PRO A 292 45.64 17.63 11.04
N VAL A 293 45.13 18.86 11.20
CA VAL A 293 45.83 19.98 11.84
C VAL A 293 44.87 20.67 12.79
N VAL A 294 45.42 21.32 13.81
CA VAL A 294 44.66 22.12 14.76
C VAL A 294 43.77 23.14 14.04
N GLY A 295 42.48 23.15 14.37
CA GLY A 295 41.49 24.01 13.75
C GLY A 295 40.69 23.36 12.59
N ASP A 296 41.06 22.17 12.15
CA ASP A 296 40.20 21.40 11.24
C ASP A 296 38.91 20.97 11.93
N THR A 297 37.80 21.00 11.22
CA THR A 297 36.49 20.62 11.74
C THR A 297 35.75 19.66 10.84
N LEU A 298 34.96 18.79 11.45
CA LEU A 298 33.97 17.94 10.77
C LEU A 298 32.61 18.20 11.43
N ASN A 299 31.61 18.46 10.63
CA ASN A 299 30.23 18.55 11.07
C ASN A 299 29.45 17.36 10.54
N VAL A 300 28.85 16.59 11.43
CA VAL A 300 28.04 15.40 11.14
C VAL A 300 26.60 15.76 11.43
N ALA A 301 25.74 15.74 10.44
CA ALA A 301 24.32 16.08 10.57
C ALA A 301 23.44 14.98 9.94
N PRO A 302 22.32 14.61 10.59
CA PRO A 302 21.40 13.65 10.03
C PRO A 302 20.75 14.21 8.76
N SER A 303 20.50 13.33 7.76
CA SER A 303 19.75 13.66 6.55
C SER A 303 18.37 13.03 6.67
N PRO A 304 17.32 13.79 7.01
CA PRO A 304 16.02 13.24 7.43
C PRO A 304 15.18 12.67 6.28
N SER A 305 15.58 12.88 5.02
CA SER A 305 14.85 12.41 3.86
C SER A 305 15.78 12.13 2.68
N ILE A 306 15.26 11.38 1.70
CA ILE A 306 15.95 11.16 0.43
C ILE A 306 16.18 12.47 -0.34
N PHE A 307 15.28 13.45 -0.18
CA PHE A 307 15.41 14.78 -0.78
C PHE A 307 16.56 15.54 -0.15
N SER A 308 16.70 15.49 1.18
CA SER A 308 17.84 16.07 1.91
C SER A 308 19.18 15.47 1.48
N VAL A 309 19.18 14.15 1.20
CA VAL A 309 20.38 13.46 0.68
C VAL A 309 20.82 14.07 -0.66
N ILE A 310 19.87 14.29 -1.57
CA ILE A 310 20.17 14.89 -2.87
C ILE A 310 20.58 16.36 -2.71
N ASP A 311 19.94 17.14 -1.82
CA ASP A 311 20.33 18.52 -1.57
C ASP A 311 21.74 18.61 -0.96
N ASN A 312 22.11 17.70 -0.07
CA ASN A 312 23.47 17.59 0.42
C ASN A 312 24.46 17.30 -0.72
N ALA A 313 24.11 16.35 -1.62
CA ALA A 313 24.95 16.05 -2.78
C ALA A 313 25.10 17.28 -3.72
N ILE A 314 24.02 18.01 -4.00
CA ILE A 314 24.01 19.24 -4.80
C ILE A 314 24.97 20.26 -4.20
N ARG A 315 24.85 20.53 -2.90
CA ARG A 315 25.66 21.50 -2.18
C ARG A 315 27.13 21.08 -2.15
N ASP A 316 27.42 19.85 -1.71
CA ASP A 316 28.77 19.41 -1.39
C ASP A 316 29.59 19.10 -2.64
N ILE A 317 28.95 18.55 -3.72
CA ILE A 317 29.60 18.34 -5.01
C ILE A 317 29.77 19.68 -5.75
N GLY A 318 28.74 20.54 -5.76
CA GLY A 318 28.76 21.83 -6.45
C GLY A 318 29.75 22.84 -5.86
N SER A 319 29.99 22.80 -4.55
CA SER A 319 30.90 23.68 -3.82
C SER A 319 32.28 23.08 -3.54
N ALA A 320 32.55 21.82 -3.98
CA ALA A 320 33.81 21.15 -3.68
C ALA A 320 35.02 21.95 -4.17
N SER A 321 35.83 22.43 -3.22
CA SER A 321 36.99 23.30 -3.48
C SER A 321 38.20 22.55 -4.06
N ASN A 322 38.25 21.21 -3.83
CA ASN A 322 39.31 20.34 -4.29
C ASN A 322 38.81 18.92 -4.57
N SER A 323 39.65 18.09 -5.19
CA SER A 323 39.30 16.70 -5.54
C SER A 323 39.00 15.83 -4.33
N ASN A 324 39.64 16.04 -3.17
CA ASN A 324 39.37 15.22 -1.97
C ASN A 324 38.01 15.53 -1.39
N ALA A 325 37.61 16.82 -1.31
CA ALA A 325 36.28 17.21 -0.89
C ALA A 325 35.22 16.65 -1.85
N ALA A 326 35.45 16.69 -3.17
CA ALA A 326 34.58 16.10 -4.16
C ALA A 326 34.44 14.56 -3.97
N ILE A 327 35.54 13.84 -3.80
CA ILE A 327 35.53 12.38 -3.60
C ILE A 327 34.78 12.02 -2.31
N GLN A 328 34.95 12.78 -1.23
CA GLN A 328 34.23 12.58 0.01
C GLN A 328 32.73 12.79 -0.19
N ALA A 329 32.33 13.92 -0.78
CA ALA A 329 30.92 14.25 -1.05
C ALA A 329 30.25 13.18 -1.91
N ILE A 330 30.93 12.69 -2.95
CA ILE A 330 30.47 11.64 -3.85
C ILE A 330 30.31 10.32 -3.09
N GLY A 331 31.31 9.89 -2.31
CA GLY A 331 31.25 8.67 -1.52
C GLY A 331 30.08 8.64 -0.54
N GLN A 332 29.82 9.75 0.13
CA GLN A 332 28.67 9.92 1.02
C GLN A 332 27.34 9.92 0.27
N ALA A 333 27.27 10.70 -0.81
CA ALA A 333 26.05 10.81 -1.61
C ALA A 333 25.65 9.43 -2.18
N VAL A 334 26.59 8.70 -2.79
CA VAL A 334 26.33 7.35 -3.32
C VAL A 334 25.82 6.42 -2.21
N ASN A 335 26.52 6.37 -1.06
CA ASN A 335 26.08 5.53 0.06
C ASN A 335 24.68 5.87 0.53
N ASN A 336 24.37 7.15 0.69
CA ASN A 336 23.09 7.61 1.21
C ASN A 336 21.96 7.44 0.18
N ILE A 337 22.24 7.61 -1.12
CA ILE A 337 21.31 7.30 -2.21
C ILE A 337 21.01 5.80 -2.25
N ASP A 338 22.03 4.94 -2.10
CA ASP A 338 21.84 3.49 -2.09
C ASP A 338 20.95 3.03 -0.93
N ILE A 339 21.07 3.65 0.26
CA ILE A 339 20.17 3.42 1.39
C ILE A 339 18.74 3.87 1.05
N GLY A 340 18.58 5.05 0.47
CA GLY A 340 17.28 5.56 0.01
C GLY A 340 16.62 4.65 -1.03
N LEU A 341 17.41 4.18 -2.01
CA LEU A 341 16.94 3.24 -3.03
C LEU A 341 16.44 1.92 -2.42
N GLN A 342 17.17 1.37 -1.43
CA GLN A 342 16.72 0.16 -0.71
C GLN A 342 15.37 0.36 -0.01
N LYS A 343 15.13 1.54 0.59
CA LYS A 343 13.85 1.87 1.23
C LYS A 343 12.71 1.94 0.22
N VAL A 344 12.93 2.64 -0.90
CA VAL A 344 11.94 2.72 -1.99
C VAL A 344 11.60 1.33 -2.53
N LEU A 345 12.61 0.50 -2.77
CA LEU A 345 12.41 -0.89 -3.23
C LEU A 345 11.70 -1.77 -2.20
N ALA A 346 11.94 -1.58 -0.90
CA ALA A 346 11.24 -2.30 0.16
C ALA A 346 9.74 -1.95 0.17
N VAL A 347 9.39 -0.66 0.09
CA VAL A 347 7.99 -0.22 0.03
C VAL A 347 7.32 -0.64 -1.28
N ARG A 348 8.05 -0.64 -2.40
CA ARG A 348 7.58 -1.18 -3.68
C ARG A 348 7.28 -2.69 -3.57
N GLY A 349 8.12 -3.46 -2.89
CA GLY A 349 7.86 -4.86 -2.58
C GLY A 349 6.57 -5.06 -1.75
N GLN A 350 6.33 -4.19 -0.75
CA GLN A 350 5.08 -4.19 0.02
C GLN A 350 3.86 -3.90 -0.86
N ALA A 351 3.97 -2.97 -1.82
CA ALA A 351 2.91 -2.71 -2.79
C ALA A 351 2.58 -3.96 -3.61
N GLY A 352 3.60 -4.69 -4.09
CA GLY A 352 3.42 -5.96 -4.80
C GLY A 352 2.73 -7.03 -3.94
N GLU A 353 3.03 -7.10 -2.64
CA GLU A 353 2.34 -8.02 -1.73
C GLU A 353 0.87 -7.64 -1.55
N LEU A 354 0.55 -6.33 -1.45
CA LEU A 354 -0.83 -5.85 -1.37
C LEU A 354 -1.62 -6.18 -2.64
N LEU A 355 -1.02 -6.05 -3.83
CA LEU A 355 -1.64 -6.44 -5.10
C LEU A 355 -1.92 -7.95 -5.16
N ASN A 356 -0.96 -8.79 -4.77
CA ASN A 356 -1.18 -10.24 -4.64
C ASN A 356 -2.28 -10.58 -3.63
N ARG A 357 -2.42 -9.81 -2.56
CA ARG A 357 -3.50 -9.96 -1.61
C ARG A 357 -4.84 -9.57 -2.22
N ALA A 358 -4.91 -8.50 -3.00
CA ALA A 358 -6.12 -8.09 -3.73
C ALA A 358 -6.60 -9.21 -4.66
N ASP A 359 -5.70 -9.84 -5.41
CA ASP A 359 -6.03 -10.96 -6.30
C ASP A 359 -6.61 -12.15 -5.53
N ARG A 360 -6.07 -12.48 -4.36
CA ARG A 360 -6.63 -13.53 -3.49
C ARG A 360 -8.01 -13.16 -2.95
N ILE A 361 -8.23 -11.89 -2.56
CA ILE A 361 -9.53 -11.40 -2.09
C ILE A 361 -10.55 -11.49 -3.23
N THR A 362 -10.21 -11.05 -4.44
CA THR A 362 -11.06 -11.15 -5.63
C THR A 362 -11.47 -12.60 -5.88
N SER A 363 -10.51 -13.53 -5.93
CA SER A 363 -10.80 -14.96 -6.15
C SER A 363 -11.73 -15.55 -5.08
N ASN A 364 -11.55 -15.16 -3.81
CA ASN A 364 -12.44 -15.58 -2.72
C ASN A 364 -13.85 -15.00 -2.84
N GLN A 365 -13.96 -13.73 -3.25
CA GLN A 365 -15.25 -13.06 -3.47
C GLN A 365 -15.99 -13.68 -4.64
N ASP A 366 -15.30 -14.02 -5.74
CA ASP A 366 -15.88 -14.72 -6.89
C ASP A 366 -16.42 -16.10 -6.50
N ALA A 367 -15.65 -16.89 -5.78
CA ALA A 367 -16.09 -18.19 -5.27
C ALA A 367 -17.32 -18.07 -4.36
N ARG A 368 -17.35 -17.07 -3.46
CA ARG A 368 -18.51 -16.77 -2.61
C ARG A 368 -19.72 -16.31 -3.43
N SER A 369 -19.52 -15.50 -4.47
CA SER A 369 -20.59 -15.04 -5.36
C SER A 369 -21.23 -16.21 -6.10
N ILE A 370 -20.43 -17.12 -6.66
CA ILE A 370 -20.92 -18.35 -7.33
C ILE A 370 -21.70 -19.22 -6.35
N GLN A 371 -21.22 -19.38 -5.11
CA GLN A 371 -21.93 -20.16 -4.09
C GLN A 371 -23.28 -19.52 -3.72
N MET A 372 -23.33 -18.18 -3.57
CA MET A 372 -24.58 -17.49 -3.26
C MET A 372 -25.56 -17.54 -4.42
N GLU A 373 -25.08 -17.49 -5.66
CA GLU A 373 -25.90 -17.65 -6.86
C GLU A 373 -26.49 -19.08 -6.94
N ALA A 374 -25.69 -20.09 -6.64
CA ALA A 374 -26.16 -21.48 -6.55
C ALA A 374 -27.17 -21.67 -5.41
N ASP A 375 -27.01 -21.00 -4.27
CA ASP A 375 -27.96 -21.02 -3.16
C ASP A 375 -29.28 -20.34 -3.55
N ARG A 376 -29.21 -19.20 -4.26
CA ARG A 376 -30.38 -18.51 -4.80
C ARG A 376 -31.12 -19.41 -5.81
N SER A 377 -30.39 -19.96 -6.78
CA SER A 377 -30.95 -20.86 -7.80
C SER A 377 -31.66 -22.06 -7.19
N ARG A 378 -31.06 -22.71 -6.21
CA ARG A 378 -31.69 -23.82 -5.49
C ARG A 378 -32.97 -23.44 -4.75
N ALA A 379 -33.06 -22.23 -4.24
CA ALA A 379 -34.22 -21.74 -3.53
C ALA A 379 -35.35 -21.33 -4.49
N GLU A 380 -35.01 -20.62 -5.60
CA GLU A 380 -35.97 -19.89 -6.42
C GLU A 380 -36.26 -20.55 -7.76
N ASP A 381 -35.27 -21.23 -8.41
CA ASP A 381 -35.38 -21.70 -9.79
C ASP A 381 -36.22 -22.96 -9.90
N MET A 382 -36.88 -23.12 -11.04
CA MET A 382 -37.70 -24.27 -11.37
C MET A 382 -36.87 -25.33 -12.11
N ASP A 383 -37.00 -26.59 -11.66
CA ASP A 383 -36.57 -27.74 -12.47
C ASP A 383 -37.47 -27.84 -13.70
N MET A 384 -37.00 -27.39 -14.85
CA MET A 384 -37.76 -27.30 -16.09
C MET A 384 -38.32 -28.66 -16.51
N VAL A 385 -37.61 -29.77 -16.31
CA VAL A 385 -38.05 -31.10 -16.68
C VAL A 385 -39.25 -31.53 -15.84
N LYS A 386 -39.17 -31.32 -14.50
CA LYS A 386 -40.30 -31.55 -13.63
C LYS A 386 -41.46 -30.61 -13.89
N GLY A 387 -41.17 -29.33 -14.17
CA GLY A 387 -42.15 -28.31 -14.48
C GLY A 387 -42.98 -28.66 -15.75
N ILE A 388 -42.34 -29.09 -16.82
CA ILE A 388 -42.99 -29.49 -18.06
C ILE A 388 -43.83 -30.77 -17.83
N SER A 389 -43.28 -31.74 -17.13
CA SER A 389 -44.02 -32.98 -16.77
C SER A 389 -45.26 -32.70 -15.92
N ALA A 390 -45.12 -31.78 -14.93
CA ALA A 390 -46.26 -31.35 -14.12
C ALA A 390 -47.32 -30.62 -14.92
N LEU A 391 -46.89 -29.74 -15.87
CA LEU A 391 -47.81 -29.03 -16.77
C LEU A 391 -48.63 -30.02 -17.64
N GLN A 392 -47.98 -31.01 -18.27
CA GLN A 392 -48.64 -32.02 -19.05
C GLN A 392 -49.64 -32.83 -18.22
N SER A 393 -49.26 -33.25 -17.02
CA SER A 393 -50.10 -33.95 -16.07
C SER A 393 -51.33 -33.12 -15.68
N GLN A 394 -51.12 -31.84 -15.34
CA GLN A 394 -52.22 -30.91 -15.00
C GLN A 394 -53.14 -30.61 -16.20
N GLN A 395 -52.61 -30.46 -17.42
CA GLN A 395 -53.41 -30.29 -18.64
C GLN A 395 -54.31 -31.51 -18.86
N THR A 396 -53.74 -32.71 -18.79
CA THR A 396 -54.51 -33.97 -18.93
C THR A 396 -55.58 -34.09 -17.87
N GLY A 397 -55.21 -33.79 -16.60
CA GLY A 397 -56.15 -33.83 -15.47
C GLY A 397 -57.26 -32.78 -15.55
N TYR A 398 -56.95 -31.58 -16.11
CA TYR A 398 -57.94 -30.53 -16.36
C TYR A 398 -58.95 -30.95 -17.47
N GLN A 399 -58.48 -31.53 -18.58
CA GLN A 399 -59.31 -32.06 -19.64
C GLN A 399 -60.23 -33.19 -19.16
N ALA A 400 -59.70 -34.12 -18.36
CA ALA A 400 -60.49 -35.19 -17.74
C ALA A 400 -61.59 -34.67 -16.79
N ALA A 401 -61.22 -33.64 -15.99
CA ALA A 401 -62.18 -32.99 -15.09
C ALA A 401 -63.30 -32.24 -15.84
N LEU A 402 -62.98 -31.58 -16.97
CA LEU A 402 -63.99 -30.97 -17.85
C LEU A 402 -64.95 -32.01 -18.44
N GLN A 403 -64.44 -33.18 -18.90
CA GLN A 403 -65.26 -34.28 -19.40
C GLN A 403 -66.18 -34.86 -18.34
N SER A 404 -65.62 -35.08 -17.11
CA SER A 404 -66.42 -35.56 -15.98
C SER A 404 -67.49 -34.54 -15.56
N TYR A 405 -67.18 -33.27 -15.58
CA TYR A 405 -68.15 -32.21 -15.29
C TYR A 405 -69.29 -32.17 -16.32
N ALA A 406 -68.96 -32.31 -17.61
CA ALA A 406 -69.96 -32.39 -18.69
C ALA A 406 -70.87 -33.62 -18.54
N GLN A 407 -70.35 -34.77 -18.10
CA GLN A 407 -71.14 -35.95 -17.84
C GLN A 407 -72.08 -35.76 -16.62
N VAL A 408 -71.61 -35.13 -15.53
CA VAL A 408 -72.46 -34.82 -14.38
C VAL A 408 -73.61 -33.88 -14.73
N GLN A 409 -73.29 -32.86 -15.56
CA GLN A 409 -74.33 -31.96 -16.10
C GLN A 409 -75.42 -32.68 -16.91
N LYS A 410 -75.04 -33.59 -17.78
CA LYS A 410 -75.98 -34.37 -18.57
C LYS A 410 -76.86 -35.25 -17.71
N LEU A 411 -76.31 -35.93 -16.69
CA LEU A 411 -77.05 -36.73 -15.73
C LEU A 411 -78.05 -35.92 -14.89
N SER A 412 -77.67 -34.69 -14.47
CA SER A 412 -78.57 -33.78 -13.72
C SER A 412 -79.74 -33.29 -14.58
N LEU A 413 -79.52 -32.99 -15.88
CA LEU A 413 -80.56 -32.52 -16.77
C LEU A 413 -81.59 -33.65 -17.07
N PHE A 414 -81.13 -34.89 -17.22
CA PHE A 414 -82.04 -36.04 -17.42
C PHE A 414 -82.87 -36.32 -16.19
N ASN A 415 -82.37 -36.13 -14.95
CA ASN A 415 -83.12 -36.30 -13.74
C ASN A 415 -84.13 -35.17 -13.44
N TYR A 416 -84.08 -34.07 -14.13
CA TYR A 416 -85.00 -32.92 -14.01
C TYR A 416 -86.16 -33.02 -15.02
N ILE A 417 -86.00 -33.72 -16.16
CA ILE A 417 -86.99 -33.88 -17.23
C ILE A 417 -87.79 -35.16 -17.11
N SER A 418 -87.38 -36.10 -16.25
CA SER A 418 -88.15 -37.36 -15.88
C SER A 418 -88.81 -37.18 -14.50
#